data_708bf2fc40f2b0232b491a373abccb12
#
_entry.id   708bf2fc40f2b0232b491a373abccb12
#
_cell.length_a   1.000
_cell.length_b   1.000
_cell.length_c   1.000
_cell.angle_alpha   90.00
_cell.angle_beta   90.00
_cell.angle_gamma   90.00
#
_symmetry.space_group_name_H-M   'P 1'
#
loop_
_entity.id
_entity.type
_entity.pdbx_description
1 polymer ?
#
loop_
_entity_poly.entity_id
_entity_poly.type
_entity_poly.pdbx_seq_one_letter_code
_entity_poly.pdbx_strand_id
1 'polypeptide(L)'
;MEFTTIFVVYDPTREQQPALERAAIIAQQEAAVSLHVFACIHADIPRSAEKSGAVKELMARQQDALNTAVAPLVATGIQVTTEVEWDKDWYHAVVRASVKHSADVVLKSSYKHTSGQRILNRTSDWTLIRECLCPVLLVKEETKPGARKVLAAIDIRAEKVSYETLNQRIIDFSQNVLDKQNAEIHFINAHKELSSFPDRNALIRSCGVESDKIHIKLGEPEDVIVAKARKLDVNLVVVGNSARSGFSALINGNTVEKVVDRLECDVLSMP
;
A
#
# COMPACT_ATOMS: atom_id res chain seq x y z
N MET A 1 -0.79 11.62 10.33
CA MET A 1 -0.47 11.85 8.90
C MET A 1 -1.80 12.06 8.21
N GLU A 2 -1.99 13.17 7.55
CA GLU A 2 -3.19 13.46 6.75
C GLU A 2 -2.84 13.28 5.28
N PHE A 3 -3.68 12.58 4.55
CA PHE A 3 -3.55 12.46 3.11
C PHE A 3 -4.34 13.59 2.45
N THR A 4 -3.71 14.31 1.54
CA THR A 4 -4.34 15.34 0.70
C THR A 4 -4.35 14.93 -0.76
N THR A 5 -3.37 14.16 -1.18
CA THR A 5 -3.24 13.64 -2.55
C THR A 5 -3.11 12.13 -2.54
N ILE A 6 -4.15 11.45 -2.97
CA ILE A 6 -4.15 10.00 -3.15
C ILE A 6 -3.85 9.69 -4.61
N PHE A 7 -2.76 8.97 -4.84
CA PHE A 7 -2.37 8.48 -6.17
C PHE A 7 -2.93 7.08 -6.37
N VAL A 8 -3.77 6.89 -7.39
CA VAL A 8 -4.45 5.63 -7.67
C VAL A 8 -3.89 5.00 -8.93
N VAL A 9 -3.36 3.79 -8.81
CA VAL A 9 -2.92 2.99 -9.96
C VAL A 9 -4.14 2.29 -10.56
N TYR A 10 -4.55 2.72 -11.75
CA TYR A 10 -5.62 2.11 -12.53
C TYR A 10 -5.05 1.00 -13.42
N ASP A 11 -5.62 -0.20 -13.33
CA ASP A 11 -5.23 -1.34 -14.17
C ASP A 11 -6.14 -1.43 -15.40
N PRO A 12 -5.67 -1.03 -16.61
CA PRO A 12 -6.48 -1.03 -17.82
C PRO A 12 -6.87 -2.42 -18.31
N THR A 13 -6.31 -3.47 -17.72
CA THR A 13 -6.59 -4.87 -18.07
C THR A 13 -7.72 -5.49 -17.25
N ARG A 14 -8.27 -4.75 -16.27
CA ARG A 14 -9.27 -5.21 -15.32
C ARG A 14 -10.50 -4.32 -15.34
N GLU A 15 -11.68 -4.93 -15.23
CA GLU A 15 -12.94 -4.19 -15.07
C GLU A 15 -13.11 -3.67 -13.64
N GLN A 16 -12.78 -4.51 -12.65
CA GLN A 16 -12.86 -4.15 -11.24
C GLN A 16 -11.62 -3.37 -10.81
N GLN A 17 -11.83 -2.27 -10.10
CA GLN A 17 -10.78 -1.36 -9.67
C GLN A 17 -10.84 -1.11 -8.14
N PRO A 18 -10.54 -2.11 -7.29
CA PRO A 18 -10.66 -1.98 -5.84
C PRO A 18 -9.90 -0.78 -5.26
N ALA A 19 -8.73 -0.43 -5.83
CA ALA A 19 -7.96 0.73 -5.39
C ALA A 19 -8.71 2.05 -5.66
N LEU A 20 -9.37 2.18 -6.82
CA LEU A 20 -10.17 3.37 -7.16
C LEU A 20 -11.40 3.46 -6.26
N GLU A 21 -12.09 2.35 -6.04
CA GLU A 21 -13.24 2.28 -5.14
C GLU A 21 -12.84 2.65 -3.70
N ARG A 22 -11.69 2.16 -3.22
CA ARG A 22 -11.18 2.50 -1.89
C ARG A 22 -10.80 3.99 -1.79
N ALA A 23 -10.14 4.53 -2.80
CA ALA A 23 -9.79 5.95 -2.87
C ALA A 23 -11.04 6.84 -2.85
N ALA A 24 -12.09 6.45 -3.59
CA ALA A 24 -13.36 7.17 -3.60
C ALA A 24 -14.02 7.22 -2.21
N ILE A 25 -14.02 6.10 -1.47
CA ILE A 25 -14.56 6.05 -0.10
C ILE A 25 -13.79 6.99 0.82
N ILE A 26 -12.46 7.01 0.74
CA ILE A 26 -11.62 7.90 1.56
C ILE A 26 -11.91 9.36 1.21
N ALA A 27 -11.95 9.71 -0.08
CA ALA A 27 -12.22 11.07 -0.54
C ALA A 27 -13.63 11.58 -0.21
N GLN A 28 -14.63 10.68 -0.12
CA GLN A 28 -15.97 11.05 0.35
C GLN A 28 -16.02 11.37 1.85
N GLN A 29 -15.14 10.77 2.63
CA GLN A 29 -15.07 10.99 4.08
C GLN A 29 -14.20 12.21 4.45
N GLU A 30 -13.27 12.61 3.60
CA GLU A 30 -12.30 13.67 3.84
C GLU A 30 -12.30 14.67 2.67
N ALA A 31 -13.06 15.76 2.80
CA ALA A 31 -13.27 16.75 1.73
C ALA A 31 -11.99 17.44 1.19
N ALA A 32 -10.89 17.41 1.94
CA ALA A 32 -9.58 17.94 1.52
C ALA A 32 -8.79 16.99 0.61
N VAL A 33 -9.27 15.75 0.40
CA VAL A 33 -8.57 14.75 -0.38
C VAL A 33 -8.87 14.91 -1.86
N SER A 34 -7.81 14.96 -2.67
CA SER A 34 -7.85 14.90 -4.13
C SER A 34 -7.31 13.55 -4.63
N LEU A 35 -7.84 13.08 -5.75
CA LEU A 35 -7.40 11.84 -6.38
C LEU A 35 -6.61 12.15 -7.65
N HIS A 36 -5.45 11.52 -7.80
CA HIS A 36 -4.74 11.44 -9.08
C HIS A 36 -4.79 10.02 -9.59
N VAL A 37 -5.56 9.77 -10.66
CA VAL A 37 -5.76 8.43 -11.21
C VAL A 37 -4.86 8.23 -12.43
N PHE A 38 -3.95 7.29 -12.32
CA PHE A 38 -2.87 7.06 -13.27
C PHE A 38 -2.98 5.67 -13.91
N ALA A 39 -2.91 5.63 -15.24
CA ALA A 39 -2.82 4.40 -16.00
C ALA A 39 -1.53 4.37 -16.84
N CYS A 40 -0.81 3.28 -16.79
CA CYS A 40 0.33 3.05 -17.68
C CYS A 40 -0.02 1.95 -18.67
N ILE A 41 0.19 2.20 -19.96
CA ILE A 41 -0.09 1.26 -21.04
C ILE A 41 1.14 1.02 -21.90
N HIS A 42 1.24 -0.19 -22.43
CA HIS A 42 2.22 -0.56 -23.44
C HIS A 42 1.64 -1.66 -24.33
N ALA A 43 1.91 -1.59 -25.63
CA ALA A 43 1.60 -2.64 -26.59
C ALA A 43 2.73 -2.81 -27.60
N ASP A 44 2.94 -4.03 -28.06
CA ASP A 44 3.87 -4.31 -29.15
C ASP A 44 3.26 -3.86 -30.47
N ILE A 45 3.77 -2.74 -31.02
CA ILE A 45 3.31 -2.19 -32.29
C ILE A 45 4.16 -2.77 -33.42
N PRO A 46 3.54 -3.39 -34.46
CA PRO A 46 4.26 -3.90 -35.61
C PRO A 46 5.15 -2.83 -36.27
N ARG A 47 6.31 -3.25 -36.79
CA ARG A 47 7.26 -2.33 -37.45
C ARG A 47 6.72 -1.68 -38.71
N SER A 48 5.69 -2.28 -39.31
CA SER A 48 4.99 -1.77 -40.51
C SER A 48 4.01 -0.63 -40.23
N ALA A 49 3.66 -0.39 -38.97
CA ALA A 49 2.74 0.68 -38.60
C ALA A 49 3.50 1.99 -38.32
N GLU A 50 2.83 3.12 -38.54
CA GLU A 50 3.31 4.43 -38.13
C GLU A 50 3.23 4.51 -36.59
N LYS A 51 4.31 4.11 -35.93
CA LYS A 51 4.35 3.91 -34.48
C LYS A 51 3.81 5.11 -33.69
N SER A 52 4.19 6.32 -34.10
CA SER A 52 3.80 7.54 -33.37
C SER A 52 2.28 7.77 -33.42
N GLY A 53 1.63 7.51 -34.55
CA GLY A 53 0.16 7.62 -34.70
C GLY A 53 -0.57 6.58 -33.87
N ALA A 54 -0.15 5.30 -33.96
CA ALA A 54 -0.76 4.21 -33.21
C ALA A 54 -0.64 4.38 -31.68
N VAL A 55 0.52 4.84 -31.19
CA VAL A 55 0.72 5.14 -29.75
C VAL A 55 -0.23 6.24 -29.31
N LYS A 56 -0.32 7.35 -30.06
CA LYS A 56 -1.22 8.47 -29.73
C LYS A 56 -2.67 8.02 -29.68
N GLU A 57 -3.10 7.20 -30.62
CA GLU A 57 -4.48 6.68 -30.67
C GLU A 57 -4.78 5.79 -29.45
N LEU A 58 -3.86 4.88 -29.09
CA LEU A 58 -4.03 4.01 -27.92
C LEU A 58 -4.06 4.81 -26.63
N MET A 59 -3.18 5.81 -26.48
CA MET A 59 -3.18 6.70 -25.32
C MET A 59 -4.47 7.52 -25.23
N ALA A 60 -4.98 8.06 -26.34
CA ALA A 60 -6.23 8.82 -26.37
C ALA A 60 -7.42 7.93 -25.95
N ARG A 61 -7.53 6.73 -26.50
CA ARG A 61 -8.56 5.76 -26.11
C ARG A 61 -8.50 5.43 -24.61
N GLN A 62 -7.30 5.22 -24.10
CA GLN A 62 -7.14 4.91 -22.67
C GLN A 62 -7.47 6.11 -21.80
N GLN A 63 -7.12 7.33 -22.23
CA GLN A 63 -7.49 8.56 -21.53
C GLN A 63 -9.00 8.75 -21.45
N ASP A 64 -9.72 8.49 -22.58
CA ASP A 64 -11.19 8.55 -22.63
C ASP A 64 -11.83 7.48 -21.72
N ALA A 65 -11.30 6.25 -21.73
CA ALA A 65 -11.75 5.19 -20.83
C ALA A 65 -11.53 5.57 -19.34
N LEU A 66 -10.37 6.14 -19.01
CA LEU A 66 -10.04 6.57 -17.67
C LEU A 66 -10.95 7.71 -17.22
N ASN A 67 -11.18 8.72 -18.07
CA ASN A 67 -12.10 9.81 -17.79
C ASN A 67 -13.53 9.31 -17.58
N THR A 68 -13.97 8.32 -18.35
CA THR A 68 -15.27 7.67 -18.17
C THR A 68 -15.36 6.93 -16.83
N ALA A 69 -14.31 6.21 -16.45
CA ALA A 69 -14.27 5.48 -15.19
C ALA A 69 -14.35 6.40 -13.95
N VAL A 70 -13.75 7.60 -14.03
CA VAL A 70 -13.75 8.56 -12.90
C VAL A 70 -14.93 9.54 -12.92
N ALA A 71 -15.67 9.63 -14.02
CA ALA A 71 -16.79 10.57 -14.15
C ALA A 71 -17.83 10.48 -13.01
N PRO A 72 -18.21 9.31 -12.49
CA PRO A 72 -19.11 9.22 -11.32
C PRO A 72 -18.51 9.87 -10.07
N LEU A 73 -17.20 9.81 -9.86
CA LEU A 73 -16.52 10.42 -8.71
C LEU A 73 -16.52 11.94 -8.81
N VAL A 74 -16.22 12.46 -10.01
CA VAL A 74 -16.29 13.89 -10.30
C VAL A 74 -17.70 14.43 -10.07
N ALA A 75 -18.73 13.67 -10.48
CA ALA A 75 -20.13 14.05 -10.29
C ALA A 75 -20.54 14.14 -8.80
N THR A 76 -19.84 13.45 -7.90
CA THR A 76 -20.04 13.56 -6.44
C THR A 76 -19.25 14.71 -5.80
N GLY A 77 -18.52 15.50 -6.59
CA GLY A 77 -17.73 16.64 -6.10
C GLY A 77 -16.30 16.30 -5.67
N ILE A 78 -15.84 15.07 -5.84
CA ILE A 78 -14.46 14.68 -5.57
C ILE A 78 -13.54 15.32 -6.63
N GLN A 79 -12.45 15.95 -6.19
CA GLN A 79 -11.43 16.46 -7.10
C GLN A 79 -10.61 15.29 -7.66
N VAL A 80 -10.71 15.07 -8.98
CA VAL A 80 -10.02 13.98 -9.66
C VAL A 80 -9.24 14.54 -10.85
N THR A 81 -7.97 14.17 -10.95
CA THR A 81 -7.13 14.34 -12.13
C THR A 81 -6.74 12.98 -12.70
N THR A 82 -6.53 12.91 -14.01
CA THR A 82 -6.21 11.66 -14.71
C THR A 82 -4.96 11.83 -15.56
N GLU A 83 -4.12 10.80 -15.63
CA GLU A 83 -2.94 10.77 -16.50
C GLU A 83 -2.76 9.37 -17.09
N VAL A 84 -2.41 9.30 -18.39
CA VAL A 84 -2.02 8.07 -19.06
C VAL A 84 -0.58 8.20 -19.55
N GLU A 85 0.28 7.25 -19.19
CA GLU A 85 1.66 7.19 -19.66
C GLU A 85 1.87 5.95 -20.55
N TRP A 86 2.72 6.10 -21.57
CA TRP A 86 3.16 5.00 -22.40
C TRP A 86 4.53 4.54 -21.95
N ASP A 87 4.60 3.45 -21.20
CA ASP A 87 5.86 2.85 -20.77
C ASP A 87 5.73 1.33 -20.67
N LYS A 88 6.80 0.62 -21.01
CA LYS A 88 6.89 -0.82 -20.83
C LYS A 88 7.02 -1.18 -19.35
N ASP A 89 7.75 -0.38 -18.60
CA ASP A 89 8.03 -0.57 -17.18
C ASP A 89 7.03 0.24 -16.34
N TRP A 90 5.77 -0.20 -16.34
CA TRP A 90 4.66 0.52 -15.72
C TRP A 90 4.88 0.84 -14.23
N TYR A 91 5.57 -0.03 -13.49
CA TYR A 91 5.83 0.20 -12.07
C TYR A 91 6.81 1.35 -11.83
N HIS A 92 7.85 1.49 -12.64
CA HIS A 92 8.73 2.66 -12.59
C HIS A 92 8.01 3.94 -13.05
N ALA A 93 7.09 3.82 -14.02
CA ALA A 93 6.22 4.93 -14.42
C ALA A 93 5.37 5.40 -13.23
N VAL A 94 4.76 4.49 -12.47
CA VAL A 94 4.01 4.80 -11.24
C VAL A 94 4.90 5.51 -10.22
N VAL A 95 6.11 5.01 -9.96
CA VAL A 95 7.05 5.65 -9.01
C VAL A 95 7.37 7.08 -9.43
N ARG A 96 7.71 7.31 -10.71
CA ARG A 96 8.00 8.66 -11.22
C ARG A 96 6.78 9.58 -11.12
N ALA A 97 5.61 9.09 -11.55
CA ALA A 97 4.38 9.87 -11.54
C ALA A 97 3.93 10.20 -10.10
N SER A 98 4.05 9.28 -9.15
CA SER A 98 3.70 9.54 -7.75
C SER A 98 4.54 10.67 -7.14
N VAL A 99 5.83 10.75 -7.48
CA VAL A 99 6.70 11.86 -7.07
C VAL A 99 6.33 13.17 -7.77
N LYS A 100 6.10 13.12 -9.09
CA LYS A 100 5.68 14.28 -9.90
C LYS A 100 4.42 14.94 -9.35
N HIS A 101 3.47 14.14 -8.87
CA HIS A 101 2.19 14.61 -8.33
C HIS A 101 2.18 14.77 -6.80
N SER A 102 3.36 14.68 -6.16
CA SER A 102 3.47 14.85 -4.70
C SER A 102 2.50 13.96 -3.93
N ALA A 103 2.39 12.69 -4.32
CA ALA A 103 1.48 11.74 -3.70
C ALA A 103 1.81 11.52 -2.22
N ASP A 104 0.80 11.61 -1.35
CA ASP A 104 0.91 11.26 0.06
C ASP A 104 0.79 9.76 0.28
N VAL A 105 0.08 9.06 -0.61
CA VAL A 105 -0.08 7.61 -0.62
C VAL A 105 -0.36 7.10 -2.03
N VAL A 106 0.19 5.94 -2.37
CA VAL A 106 -0.13 5.22 -3.61
C VAL A 106 -1.09 4.07 -3.28
N LEU A 107 -2.23 4.02 -3.94
CA LEU A 107 -3.19 2.91 -3.86
C LEU A 107 -3.08 2.03 -5.11
N LYS A 108 -2.90 0.74 -4.92
CA LYS A 108 -2.86 -0.24 -6.00
C LYS A 108 -3.73 -1.45 -5.67
N SER A 109 -4.54 -1.89 -6.62
CA SER A 109 -5.31 -3.14 -6.49
C SER A 109 -4.37 -4.35 -6.49
N SER A 110 -4.56 -5.26 -5.54
CA SER A 110 -3.80 -6.50 -5.42
C SER A 110 -4.76 -7.69 -5.57
N TYR A 111 -4.76 -8.27 -6.76
CA TYR A 111 -5.64 -9.37 -7.13
C TYR A 111 -5.08 -10.73 -6.67
N LYS A 112 -5.96 -11.69 -6.42
CA LYS A 112 -5.54 -13.09 -6.22
C LYS A 112 -4.98 -13.64 -7.52
N HIS A 113 -3.78 -14.17 -7.48
CA HIS A 113 -3.11 -14.75 -8.64
C HIS A 113 -3.22 -16.26 -8.64
N THR A 114 -3.48 -16.84 -9.81
CA THR A 114 -3.24 -18.27 -10.07
C THR A 114 -1.74 -18.57 -10.00
N SER A 115 -1.38 -19.81 -9.66
CA SER A 115 0.02 -20.20 -9.37
C SER A 115 1.06 -19.84 -10.44
N GLY A 116 0.66 -19.68 -11.72
CA GLY A 116 1.57 -19.29 -12.81
C GLY A 116 1.74 -17.76 -12.97
N GLN A 117 0.76 -16.94 -12.57
CA GLN A 117 0.82 -15.47 -12.65
C GLN A 117 1.53 -14.83 -11.46
N ARG A 118 1.75 -15.61 -10.38
CA ARG A 118 2.39 -15.12 -9.14
C ARG A 118 3.77 -14.52 -9.35
N ILE A 119 4.56 -15.00 -10.30
CA ILE A 119 5.97 -14.60 -10.46
C ILE A 119 6.08 -13.21 -11.10
N LEU A 120 5.29 -12.90 -12.14
CA LEU A 120 5.39 -11.63 -12.87
C LEU A 120 4.77 -10.44 -12.11
N ASN A 121 3.63 -10.65 -11.46
CA ASN A 121 2.95 -9.58 -10.73
C ASN A 121 3.57 -9.33 -9.34
N ARG A 122 4.21 -10.33 -8.77
CA ARG A 122 5.03 -10.23 -7.57
C ARG A 122 6.09 -9.14 -7.67
N THR A 123 6.79 -9.09 -8.80
CA THR A 123 7.89 -8.14 -9.02
C THR A 123 7.41 -6.68 -8.98
N SER A 124 6.20 -6.41 -9.46
CA SER A 124 5.66 -5.05 -9.58
C SER A 124 5.19 -4.46 -8.25
N ASP A 125 4.44 -5.22 -7.43
CA ASP A 125 3.99 -4.76 -6.11
C ASP A 125 5.19 -4.47 -5.21
N TRP A 126 6.24 -5.31 -5.32
CA TRP A 126 7.45 -5.12 -4.55
C TRP A 126 8.31 -3.95 -5.01
N THR A 127 8.33 -3.66 -6.30
CA THR A 127 9.00 -2.47 -6.81
C THR A 127 8.34 -1.21 -6.24
N LEU A 128 7.00 -1.15 -6.25
CA LEU A 128 6.28 -0.02 -5.67
C LEU A 128 6.58 0.13 -4.17
N ILE A 129 6.50 -0.97 -3.41
CA ILE A 129 6.80 -0.98 -1.97
C ILE A 129 8.23 -0.48 -1.69
N ARG A 130 9.21 -0.87 -2.52
CA ARG A 130 10.62 -0.49 -2.31
C ARG A 130 10.95 0.92 -2.76
N GLU A 131 10.35 1.39 -3.84
CA GLU A 131 10.81 2.58 -4.55
C GLU A 131 9.92 3.81 -4.36
N CYS A 132 8.62 3.65 -4.05
CA CYS A 132 7.76 4.79 -3.75
C CYS A 132 8.24 5.53 -2.50
N LEU A 133 8.31 6.87 -2.57
CA LEU A 133 8.73 7.73 -1.47
C LEU A 133 7.64 7.93 -0.41
N CYS A 134 6.41 7.64 -0.75
CA CYS A 134 5.24 7.68 0.12
C CYS A 134 4.76 6.26 0.46
N PRO A 135 3.86 6.11 1.43
CA PRO A 135 3.20 4.83 1.72
C PRO A 135 2.53 4.21 0.50
N VAL A 136 2.54 2.86 0.45
CA VAL A 136 1.84 2.10 -0.61
C VAL A 136 0.78 1.23 0.04
N LEU A 137 -0.48 1.47 -0.30
CA LEU A 137 -1.61 0.65 0.12
C LEU A 137 -1.95 -0.35 -0.99
N LEU A 138 -1.72 -1.61 -0.72
CA LEU A 138 -2.18 -2.72 -1.54
C LEU A 138 -3.61 -3.09 -1.13
N VAL A 139 -4.56 -2.75 -1.98
CA VAL A 139 -5.99 -2.99 -1.74
C VAL A 139 -6.35 -4.38 -2.25
N LYS A 140 -6.78 -5.25 -1.34
CA LYS A 140 -7.24 -6.60 -1.69
C LYS A 140 -8.71 -6.56 -2.10
N GLU A 141 -9.06 -7.36 -3.12
CA GLU A 141 -10.40 -7.41 -3.71
C GLU A 141 -11.50 -7.80 -2.69
N GLU A 142 -11.17 -8.66 -1.75
CA GLU A 142 -12.14 -9.19 -0.76
C GLU A 142 -12.22 -8.34 0.52
N THR A 143 -11.39 -7.32 0.68
CA THR A 143 -11.38 -6.53 1.91
C THR A 143 -12.56 -5.57 1.93
N LYS A 144 -13.41 -5.70 2.94
CA LYS A 144 -14.52 -4.78 3.16
C LYS A 144 -14.01 -3.35 3.35
N PRO A 145 -14.66 -2.35 2.74
CA PRO A 145 -14.30 -0.95 2.94
C PRO A 145 -14.37 -0.53 4.41
N GLY A 146 -13.40 0.31 4.82
CA GLY A 146 -13.31 0.83 6.18
C GLY A 146 -12.41 -0.03 7.09
N ALA A 147 -11.34 0.56 7.59
CA ALA A 147 -10.44 -0.09 8.54
C ALA A 147 -11.09 -0.13 9.92
N ARG A 148 -11.91 -1.15 10.20
CA ARG A 148 -12.51 -1.35 11.52
C ARG A 148 -11.55 -1.99 12.51
N LYS A 149 -10.61 -2.80 12.02
CA LYS A 149 -9.61 -3.47 12.84
C LYS A 149 -8.26 -3.47 12.13
N VAL A 150 -7.26 -2.90 12.77
CA VAL A 150 -5.91 -2.71 12.22
C VAL A 150 -4.89 -3.45 13.06
N LEU A 151 -3.93 -4.10 12.43
CA LEU A 151 -2.73 -4.66 13.06
C LEU A 151 -1.49 -3.91 12.55
N ALA A 152 -0.85 -3.15 13.42
CA ALA A 152 0.38 -2.42 13.13
C ALA A 152 1.60 -3.21 13.62
N ALA A 153 2.50 -3.56 12.70
CA ALA A 153 3.74 -4.26 13.03
C ALA A 153 4.86 -3.26 13.31
N ILE A 154 5.46 -3.33 14.49
CA ILE A 154 6.57 -2.46 14.94
C ILE A 154 7.77 -3.28 15.39
N ASP A 155 8.97 -2.78 15.15
CA ASP A 155 10.22 -3.41 15.59
C ASP A 155 10.98 -2.49 16.56
N ILE A 156 10.92 -2.82 17.85
CA ILE A 156 11.50 -2.00 18.92
C ILE A 156 12.98 -2.30 19.17
N ARG A 157 13.51 -3.38 18.59
CA ARG A 157 14.91 -3.79 18.78
C ARG A 157 15.87 -2.95 17.97
N ALA A 158 15.35 -2.09 17.13
CA ALA A 158 16.18 -1.36 16.21
C ALA A 158 16.95 -0.26 16.92
N GLU A 159 18.21 -0.51 17.21
CA GLU A 159 19.18 0.47 17.70
C GLU A 159 19.50 1.58 16.69
N LYS A 160 18.86 1.55 15.52
CA LYS A 160 19.08 2.54 14.45
C LYS A 160 17.95 3.58 14.47
N VAL A 161 18.32 4.85 14.46
CA VAL A 161 17.39 6.01 14.39
C VAL A 161 16.34 5.88 13.25
N SER A 162 16.72 5.27 12.12
CA SER A 162 15.80 5.05 11.01
C SER A 162 14.60 4.15 11.36
N TYR A 163 14.79 3.18 12.22
CA TYR A 163 13.70 2.30 12.67
C TYR A 163 12.81 2.97 13.71
N GLU A 164 13.40 3.78 14.58
CA GLU A 164 12.60 4.57 15.53
C GLU A 164 11.67 5.52 14.81
N THR A 165 12.18 6.22 13.77
CA THR A 165 11.38 7.09 12.92
C THR A 165 10.28 6.32 12.19
N LEU A 166 10.58 5.14 11.65
CA LEU A 166 9.60 4.30 10.97
C LEU A 166 8.52 3.80 11.93
N ASN A 167 8.91 3.31 13.11
CA ASN A 167 7.96 2.90 14.15
C ASN A 167 7.05 4.05 14.56
N GLN A 168 7.61 5.27 14.75
CA GLN A 168 6.81 6.43 15.12
C GLN A 168 5.79 6.77 14.01
N ARG A 169 6.19 6.74 12.73
CA ARG A 169 5.25 6.94 11.61
C ARG A 169 4.11 5.93 11.60
N ILE A 170 4.42 4.65 11.88
CA ILE A 170 3.41 3.58 11.97
C ILE A 170 2.45 3.84 13.13
N ILE A 171 2.96 4.24 14.28
CA ILE A 171 2.16 4.56 15.47
C ILE A 171 1.27 5.77 15.18
N ASP A 172 1.83 6.87 14.68
CA ASP A 172 1.08 8.10 14.38
C ASP A 172 -0.03 7.86 13.36
N PHE A 173 0.26 7.08 12.30
CA PHE A 173 -0.75 6.70 11.32
C PHE A 173 -1.86 5.88 11.97
N SER A 174 -1.51 4.87 12.77
CA SER A 174 -2.47 3.98 13.42
C SER A 174 -3.36 4.73 14.40
N GLN A 175 -2.81 5.66 15.18
CA GLN A 175 -3.57 6.52 16.09
C GLN A 175 -4.52 7.45 15.32
N ASN A 176 -4.09 8.03 14.20
CA ASN A 176 -4.95 8.85 13.36
C ASN A 176 -6.14 8.05 12.81
N VAL A 177 -5.92 6.79 12.40
CA VAL A 177 -7.00 5.90 11.94
C VAL A 177 -7.97 5.55 13.08
N LEU A 178 -7.45 5.34 14.31
CA LEU A 178 -8.27 5.12 15.50
C LEU A 178 -9.20 6.30 15.75
N ASP A 179 -8.66 7.51 15.76
CA ASP A 179 -9.40 8.72 16.08
C ASP A 179 -10.46 9.06 15.01
N LYS A 180 -10.08 8.97 13.73
CA LYS A 180 -10.96 9.36 12.62
C LYS A 180 -12.02 8.31 12.26
N GLN A 181 -11.69 7.03 12.37
CA GLN A 181 -12.55 5.94 11.88
C GLN A 181 -13.12 5.07 12.99
N ASN A 182 -12.87 5.40 14.26
CA ASN A 182 -13.25 4.58 15.41
C ASN A 182 -12.81 3.10 15.24
N ALA A 183 -11.60 2.90 14.73
CA ALA A 183 -11.04 1.59 14.43
C ALA A 183 -10.43 0.94 15.67
N GLU A 184 -10.50 -0.37 15.78
CA GLU A 184 -9.78 -1.12 16.80
C GLU A 184 -8.33 -1.33 16.34
N ILE A 185 -7.36 -0.76 17.08
CA ILE A 185 -5.94 -0.85 16.74
C ILE A 185 -5.22 -1.83 17.64
N HIS A 186 -4.48 -2.75 17.03
CA HIS A 186 -3.57 -3.68 17.69
C HIS A 186 -2.15 -3.44 17.21
N PHE A 187 -1.18 -3.54 18.09
CA PHE A 187 0.23 -3.52 17.76
C PHE A 187 0.88 -4.88 17.98
N ILE A 188 1.76 -5.28 17.07
CA ILE A 188 2.50 -6.53 17.18
C ILE A 188 4.00 -6.29 17.03
N ASN A 189 4.76 -6.86 17.97
CA ASN A 189 6.20 -7.02 17.85
C ASN A 189 6.53 -8.51 17.76
N ALA A 190 7.29 -8.89 16.73
CA ALA A 190 7.84 -10.23 16.59
C ALA A 190 9.31 -10.23 16.97
N HIS A 191 9.74 -11.18 17.78
CA HIS A 191 11.14 -11.32 18.16
C HIS A 191 11.62 -12.77 17.95
N LYS A 192 12.89 -12.94 17.53
CA LYS A 192 13.44 -14.26 17.20
C LYS A 192 14.09 -14.95 18.39
N GLU A 193 14.52 -14.20 19.39
CA GLU A 193 15.27 -14.70 20.53
C GLU A 193 14.65 -14.20 21.85
N LEU A 194 14.70 -15.04 22.90
CA LEU A 194 14.20 -14.66 24.22
C LEU A 194 15.01 -13.52 24.85
N SER A 195 16.29 -13.40 24.52
CA SER A 195 17.18 -12.31 24.96
C SER A 195 16.76 -10.94 24.44
N SER A 196 15.99 -10.89 23.36
CA SER A 196 15.48 -9.67 22.73
C SER A 196 14.02 -9.36 23.07
N PHE A 197 13.53 -9.85 24.23
CA PHE A 197 12.15 -9.59 24.65
C PHE A 197 11.97 -8.10 24.98
N PRO A 198 11.03 -7.42 24.31
CA PRO A 198 10.84 -5.97 24.47
C PRO A 198 10.14 -5.63 25.81
N ASP A 199 10.38 -4.43 26.30
CA ASP A 199 9.64 -3.87 27.44
C ASP A 199 8.18 -3.58 27.03
N ARG A 200 7.26 -4.41 27.54
CA ARG A 200 5.83 -4.29 27.26
C ARG A 200 5.26 -2.94 27.72
N ASN A 201 5.72 -2.43 28.86
CA ASN A 201 5.21 -1.18 29.40
C ASN A 201 5.68 0.03 28.56
N ALA A 202 6.91 -0.04 28.03
CA ALA A 202 7.40 0.96 27.10
C ALA A 202 6.54 0.97 25.81
N LEU A 203 6.19 -0.20 25.30
CA LEU A 203 5.29 -0.33 24.14
C LEU A 203 3.90 0.25 24.40
N ILE A 204 3.27 -0.08 25.50
CA ILE A 204 1.96 0.45 25.87
C ILE A 204 2.00 1.98 25.88
N ARG A 205 3.04 2.57 26.49
CA ARG A 205 3.20 4.03 26.54
C ARG A 205 3.41 4.64 25.13
N SER A 206 4.28 4.03 24.33
CA SER A 206 4.59 4.55 22.99
C SER A 206 3.42 4.44 22.03
N CYS A 207 2.67 3.32 22.09
CA CYS A 207 1.54 3.07 21.21
C CYS A 207 0.24 3.74 21.68
N GLY A 208 0.15 4.16 22.94
CA GLY A 208 -1.04 4.83 23.49
C GLY A 208 -2.30 3.96 23.50
N VAL A 209 -2.15 2.63 23.65
CA VAL A 209 -3.26 1.68 23.65
C VAL A 209 -3.25 0.82 24.91
N GLU A 210 -4.36 0.15 25.20
CA GLU A 210 -4.46 -0.76 26.34
C GLU A 210 -3.57 -2.01 26.17
N SER A 211 -3.22 -2.64 27.28
CA SER A 211 -2.30 -3.78 27.33
C SER A 211 -2.74 -4.98 26.47
N ASP A 212 -4.04 -5.24 26.36
CA ASP A 212 -4.60 -6.32 25.57
C ASP A 212 -4.44 -6.11 24.05
N LYS A 213 -4.21 -4.86 23.62
CA LYS A 213 -3.95 -4.49 22.23
C LYS A 213 -2.46 -4.63 21.84
N ILE A 214 -1.57 -4.89 22.79
CA ILE A 214 -0.13 -5.10 22.54
C ILE A 214 0.18 -6.59 22.50
N HIS A 215 0.73 -7.03 21.36
CA HIS A 215 1.09 -8.42 21.12
C HIS A 215 2.61 -8.57 20.93
N ILE A 216 3.26 -9.28 21.85
CA ILE A 216 4.66 -9.63 21.76
C ILE A 216 4.74 -11.13 21.52
N LYS A 217 5.40 -11.54 20.44
CA LYS A 217 5.44 -12.94 20.00
C LYS A 217 6.83 -13.36 19.57
N LEU A 218 7.24 -14.54 20.03
CA LEU A 218 8.45 -15.23 19.56
C LEU A 218 8.15 -15.92 18.22
N GLY A 219 9.03 -15.72 17.24
CA GLY A 219 8.96 -16.38 15.94
C GLY A 219 9.40 -15.51 14.79
N GLU A 220 9.37 -16.06 13.58
CA GLU A 220 9.64 -15.31 12.36
C GLU A 220 8.57 -14.23 12.15
N PRO A 221 8.96 -12.97 11.90
CA PRO A 221 8.02 -11.85 11.82
C PRO A 221 6.87 -12.10 10.84
N GLU A 222 7.14 -12.63 9.66
CA GLU A 222 6.13 -12.94 8.65
C GLU A 222 5.09 -13.96 9.15
N ASP A 223 5.50 -14.99 9.87
CA ASP A 223 4.59 -16.01 10.40
C ASP A 223 3.75 -15.46 11.53
N VAL A 224 4.37 -14.71 12.42
CA VAL A 224 3.74 -14.11 13.59
C VAL A 224 2.70 -13.06 13.19
N ILE A 225 3.03 -12.17 12.23
CA ILE A 225 2.14 -11.12 11.73
C ILE A 225 0.93 -11.76 11.03
N VAL A 226 1.16 -12.70 10.11
CA VAL A 226 0.07 -13.35 9.34
C VAL A 226 -0.85 -14.15 10.26
N ALA A 227 -0.30 -14.93 11.19
CA ALA A 227 -1.10 -15.70 12.14
C ALA A 227 -1.95 -14.79 13.04
N LYS A 228 -1.38 -13.66 13.48
CA LYS A 228 -2.10 -12.71 14.33
C LYS A 228 -3.17 -11.95 13.56
N ALA A 229 -2.89 -11.51 12.34
CA ALA A 229 -3.84 -10.85 11.46
C ALA A 229 -5.09 -11.71 11.21
N ARG A 230 -4.87 -12.99 10.90
CA ARG A 230 -5.97 -13.96 10.73
C ARG A 230 -6.75 -14.19 12.03
N LYS A 231 -6.05 -14.36 13.16
CA LYS A 231 -6.71 -14.59 14.46
C LYS A 231 -7.60 -13.43 14.89
N LEU A 232 -7.21 -12.19 14.58
CA LEU A 232 -7.95 -10.99 14.91
C LEU A 232 -9.00 -10.63 13.85
N ASP A 233 -8.95 -11.27 12.69
CA ASP A 233 -9.78 -10.93 11.50
C ASP A 233 -9.66 -9.44 11.15
N VAL A 234 -8.41 -8.98 10.92
CA VAL A 234 -8.14 -7.57 10.65
C VAL A 234 -8.44 -7.20 9.19
N ASN A 235 -8.83 -5.94 8.98
CA ASN A 235 -9.08 -5.40 7.64
C ASN A 235 -7.83 -4.76 7.03
N LEU A 236 -6.88 -4.32 7.88
CA LEU A 236 -5.67 -3.66 7.46
C LEU A 236 -4.49 -4.14 8.30
N VAL A 237 -3.38 -4.47 7.63
CA VAL A 237 -2.08 -4.65 8.26
C VAL A 237 -1.17 -3.50 7.85
N VAL A 238 -0.55 -2.83 8.83
CA VAL A 238 0.45 -1.79 8.60
C VAL A 238 1.83 -2.36 8.90
N VAL A 239 2.74 -2.25 7.94
CA VAL A 239 4.12 -2.76 8.05
C VAL A 239 5.12 -1.69 7.63
N GLY A 240 6.26 -1.66 8.29
CA GLY A 240 7.36 -0.79 7.92
C GLY A 240 8.26 -1.43 6.86
N ASN A 241 8.64 -0.65 5.84
CA ASN A 241 9.61 -1.04 4.83
C ASN A 241 10.98 -0.42 5.12
N SER A 242 11.82 -1.12 5.87
CA SER A 242 13.19 -0.70 6.19
C SER A 242 14.21 -1.01 5.07
N ALA A 243 13.79 -1.61 3.96
CA ALA A 243 14.69 -2.09 2.89
C ALA A 243 15.42 -0.98 2.13
N ARG A 244 15.07 0.30 2.37
CA ARG A 244 15.77 1.45 1.76
C ARG A 244 17.18 1.70 2.29
N SER A 245 17.60 1.05 3.37
CA SER A 245 18.89 1.30 4.02
C SER A 245 19.80 0.07 4.09
N GLY A 246 20.17 -0.54 2.94
CA GLY A 246 21.34 -1.40 2.93
C GLY A 246 21.24 -2.75 2.22
N PHE A 247 22.40 -3.29 1.87
CA PHE A 247 22.68 -4.56 1.19
C PHE A 247 22.07 -5.83 1.85
N SER A 248 21.64 -5.77 3.10
CA SER A 248 21.12 -6.93 3.84
C SER A 248 19.71 -7.35 3.42
N ALA A 249 18.94 -6.47 2.79
CA ALA A 249 17.59 -6.78 2.30
C ALA A 249 17.60 -7.69 1.06
N LEU A 250 18.68 -7.68 0.29
CA LEU A 250 18.86 -8.51 -0.91
C LEU A 250 19.07 -10.01 -0.57
N ILE A 251 19.59 -10.32 0.62
CA ILE A 251 20.00 -11.68 0.97
C ILE A 251 18.93 -12.47 1.71
N ASN A 252 18.06 -11.80 2.51
CA ASN A 252 17.13 -12.51 3.40
C ASN A 252 15.64 -12.40 3.02
N GLY A 253 15.30 -11.80 1.89
CA GLY A 253 13.91 -11.50 1.51
C GLY A 253 13.25 -10.51 2.49
N ASN A 254 12.56 -9.49 1.98
CA ASN A 254 11.91 -8.51 2.83
C ASN A 254 10.72 -9.15 3.56
N THR A 255 10.64 -9.02 4.88
CA THR A 255 9.49 -9.46 5.69
C THR A 255 8.17 -8.95 5.11
N VAL A 256 8.14 -7.69 4.62
CA VAL A 256 6.95 -7.09 4.00
C VAL A 256 6.46 -7.90 2.81
N GLU A 257 7.35 -8.36 1.92
CA GLU A 257 7.00 -9.13 0.73
C GLU A 257 6.32 -10.47 1.12
N LYS A 258 6.88 -11.16 2.11
CA LYS A 258 6.34 -12.43 2.60
C LYS A 258 4.98 -12.25 3.32
N VAL A 259 4.81 -11.13 3.99
CA VAL A 259 3.55 -10.76 4.66
C VAL A 259 2.48 -10.46 3.63
N VAL A 260 2.78 -9.60 2.63
CA VAL A 260 1.85 -9.19 1.57
C VAL A 260 1.28 -10.38 0.80
N ASP A 261 2.13 -11.35 0.46
CA ASP A 261 1.73 -12.53 -0.31
C ASP A 261 0.76 -13.47 0.44
N ARG A 262 0.77 -13.42 1.76
CA ARG A 262 0.06 -14.38 2.63
C ARG A 262 -1.18 -13.79 3.28
N LEU A 263 -1.36 -12.46 3.21
CA LEU A 263 -2.52 -11.77 3.76
C LEU A 263 -3.64 -11.66 2.72
N GLU A 264 -4.87 -11.77 3.22
CA GLU A 264 -6.11 -11.60 2.46
C GLU A 264 -6.76 -10.24 2.71
N CYS A 265 -6.28 -9.50 3.70
CA CYS A 265 -6.68 -8.11 4.00
C CYS A 265 -5.76 -7.10 3.34
N ASP A 266 -6.16 -5.84 3.35
CA ASP A 266 -5.34 -4.73 2.84
C ASP A 266 -4.01 -4.64 3.59
N VAL A 267 -2.97 -4.19 2.88
CA VAL A 267 -1.63 -3.99 3.47
C VAL A 267 -1.11 -2.61 3.13
N LEU A 268 -0.82 -1.82 4.16
CA LEU A 268 -0.13 -0.55 4.03
C LEU A 268 1.35 -0.73 4.35
N SER A 269 2.19 -0.48 3.36
CA SER A 269 3.65 -0.43 3.53
C SER A 269 4.09 1.00 3.76
N MET A 270 4.72 1.28 4.91
CA MET A 270 5.27 2.59 5.28
C MET A 270 6.75 2.65 4.94
N PRO A 271 7.23 3.71 4.22
CA PRO A 271 8.64 3.89 3.87
C PRO A 271 9.49 4.44 5.00
#